data_a6ad1163e98c7f3685f3eb24f5b1c05a
#
_entry.id   a6ad1163e98c7f3685f3eb24f5b1c05a
#
_cell.length_a   1.000
_cell.length_b   1.000
_cell.length_c   1.000
_cell.angle_alpha   90.00
_cell.angle_beta   90.00
_cell.angle_gamma   90.00
#
_symmetry.space_group_name_H-M   'P 1'
#
loop_
_entity.id
_entity.type
_entity.pdbx_description
1 polymer ?
#
loop_
_entity_poly.entity_id
_entity_poly.type
_entity_poly.pdbx_seq_one_letter_code
_entity_poly.pdbx_strand_id
1 'polypeptide(L)'
;MNKFIFLLMSSLLLTSCSQESQYSISEIYEKGHKKSIEVTEGDRLIKKVYYSENGSEMAVEIYDQQNLVSRWIAGNNFFLMEVFTEHFGNGSLKKSGYYIDEKMNGRWSYYNRHNHLETERYFFNGEPTGIWVWYDDHHQVHHMEDYGNIKSNGQFIEYYLSGQVKQTSSYNNGNLDGMYATYHENGKVKLSGQYSNNRQEGVWSLLDENGQLGRVETYSNGLLDGQWKHFHLNGQIKFQGKYANNERTGQWVWYDLDGNDTHSEIY
;
A
#
# COMPACT_ATOMS: atom_id res chain seq x y z
N MET A 1 -4.33 45.88 3.20
CA MET A 1 -5.70 45.63 3.71
C MET A 1 -5.66 44.30 4.43
N ASN A 2 -5.48 44.35 5.75
CA ASN A 2 -5.33 43.17 6.60
C ASN A 2 -6.67 42.48 6.75
N LYS A 3 -6.81 41.27 6.18
CA LYS A 3 -7.87 40.37 6.61
C LYS A 3 -7.38 39.59 7.81
N PHE A 4 -7.75 40.05 8.99
CA PHE A 4 -7.73 39.25 10.20
C PHE A 4 -8.75 38.12 10.05
N ILE A 5 -8.33 36.91 9.78
CA ILE A 5 -9.14 35.74 10.09
C ILE A 5 -8.85 35.42 11.54
N PHE A 6 -9.71 35.85 12.41
CA PHE A 6 -9.76 35.42 13.80
C PHE A 6 -10.11 33.95 13.79
N LEU A 7 -9.12 33.10 13.95
CA LEU A 7 -9.35 31.76 14.46
C LEU A 7 -9.90 31.94 15.89
N LEU A 8 -11.11 31.52 16.11
CA LEU A 8 -11.69 31.40 17.45
C LEU A 8 -10.86 30.41 18.27
N MET A 9 -9.85 30.91 18.94
CA MET A 9 -8.93 30.17 19.80
C MET A 9 -9.31 30.29 21.26
N SER A 10 -10.48 30.74 21.60
CA SER A 10 -10.93 30.64 22.99
C SER A 10 -12.43 30.86 23.05
N SER A 11 -13.10 29.97 23.76
CA SER A 11 -14.51 29.97 24.06
C SER A 11 -15.45 29.50 22.95
N LEU A 12 -15.54 28.19 22.73
CA LEU A 12 -16.85 27.60 22.54
C LEU A 12 -17.56 27.58 23.90
N LEU A 13 -18.04 28.71 24.30
CA LEU A 13 -19.09 28.79 25.30
C LEU A 13 -20.43 28.57 24.58
N LEU A 14 -20.92 27.39 24.79
CA LEU A 14 -22.23 26.88 24.43
C LEU A 14 -23.34 27.78 24.91
N THR A 15 -24.22 28.17 24.00
CA THR A 15 -25.62 28.43 24.37
C THR A 15 -26.51 27.46 23.61
N SER A 16 -26.98 26.52 24.39
CA SER A 16 -28.17 25.66 24.33
C SER A 16 -28.96 25.52 23.02
N CYS A 17 -28.99 24.28 22.45
CA CYS A 17 -30.23 23.47 22.48
C CYS A 17 -29.92 22.02 22.00
N SER A 18 -30.20 21.05 22.89
CA SER A 18 -30.51 19.63 22.67
C SER A 18 -29.64 18.81 21.68
N GLN A 19 -28.54 18.40 22.09
CA GLN A 19 -27.82 17.14 22.11
C GLN A 19 -26.41 17.45 22.59
N GLU A 20 -26.08 17.03 23.80
CA GLU A 20 -24.71 17.13 24.32
C GLU A 20 -23.82 16.20 23.50
N SER A 21 -23.13 16.76 22.52
CA SER A 21 -21.96 16.08 21.95
C SER A 21 -20.90 16.05 23.04
N GLN A 22 -20.66 14.88 23.59
CA GLN A 22 -19.77 14.69 24.74
C GLN A 22 -18.32 14.74 24.21
N TYR A 23 -17.71 15.91 24.27
CA TYR A 23 -16.29 16.08 23.98
C TYR A 23 -15.45 15.56 25.15
N SER A 24 -14.44 14.78 24.85
CA SER A 24 -13.44 14.32 25.81
C SER A 24 -12.08 14.92 25.50
N ILE A 25 -11.33 15.26 26.53
CA ILE A 25 -9.98 15.80 26.41
C ILE A 25 -9.04 14.84 27.13
N SER A 26 -8.06 14.32 26.41
CA SER A 26 -7.01 13.48 26.93
C SER A 26 -5.65 14.19 26.84
N GLU A 27 -4.92 14.23 27.95
CA GLU A 27 -3.58 14.78 28.00
C GLU A 27 -2.56 13.64 28.04
N ILE A 28 -1.60 13.65 27.14
CA ILE A 28 -0.55 12.66 27.02
C ILE A 28 0.77 13.25 27.53
N TYR A 29 1.42 12.58 28.46
CA TYR A 29 2.69 12.97 29.05
C TYR A 29 3.77 11.95 28.73
N GLU A 30 5.00 12.44 28.52
CA GLU A 30 6.19 11.62 28.41
C GLU A 30 7.29 12.23 29.27
N LYS A 31 7.91 11.41 30.16
CA LYS A 31 8.96 11.85 31.08
C LYS A 31 8.61 13.10 31.91
N GLY A 32 7.32 13.23 32.26
CA GLY A 32 6.82 14.36 33.06
C GLY A 32 6.50 15.61 32.28
N HIS A 33 6.72 15.65 30.97
CA HIS A 33 6.38 16.76 30.09
C HIS A 33 5.14 16.46 29.29
N LYS A 34 4.24 17.46 29.11
CA LYS A 34 3.07 17.35 28.28
C LYS A 34 3.51 17.18 26.82
N LYS A 35 3.13 16.07 26.20
CA LYS A 35 3.45 15.74 24.80
C LYS A 35 2.36 16.20 23.85
N SER A 36 1.12 15.84 24.17
CA SER A 36 -0.01 16.23 23.34
C SER A 36 -1.31 16.30 24.14
N ILE A 37 -2.27 17.02 23.58
CA ILE A 37 -3.68 16.98 23.97
C ILE A 37 -4.45 16.42 22.78
N GLU A 38 -5.34 15.48 23.04
CA GLU A 38 -6.28 14.94 22.08
C GLU A 38 -7.69 15.35 22.51
N VAL A 39 -8.47 15.85 21.56
CA VAL A 39 -9.89 16.17 21.73
C VAL A 39 -10.68 15.22 20.86
N THR A 40 -11.60 14.47 21.46
CA THR A 40 -12.47 13.52 20.77
C THR A 40 -13.92 13.89 20.94
N GLU A 41 -14.76 13.53 19.98
CA GLU A 41 -16.21 13.52 20.05
C GLU A 41 -16.69 12.08 19.99
N GLY A 42 -17.09 11.52 21.15
CA GLY A 42 -17.19 10.07 21.31
C GLY A 42 -15.83 9.41 21.09
N ASP A 43 -15.78 8.40 20.23
CA ASP A 43 -14.53 7.72 19.86
C ASP A 43 -13.78 8.39 18.68
N ARG A 44 -14.26 9.52 18.18
CA ARG A 44 -13.74 10.21 17.01
C ARG A 44 -12.75 11.30 17.41
N LEU A 45 -11.48 11.16 17.03
CA LEU A 45 -10.48 12.22 17.20
C LEU A 45 -10.82 13.39 16.29
N ILE A 46 -10.94 14.61 16.86
CA ILE A 46 -11.24 15.84 16.12
C ILE A 46 -10.09 16.84 16.15
N LYS A 47 -9.26 16.81 17.17
CA LYS A 47 -8.12 17.71 17.30
C LYS A 47 -6.99 17.06 18.08
N LYS A 48 -5.75 17.32 17.67
CA LYS A 48 -4.56 16.97 18.43
C LYS A 48 -3.60 18.15 18.48
N VAL A 49 -3.10 18.46 19.65
CA VAL A 49 -2.12 19.56 19.88
C VAL A 49 -0.86 18.95 20.45
N TYR A 50 0.26 19.27 19.85
CA TYR A 50 1.59 18.79 20.26
C TYR A 50 2.35 19.91 20.98
N TYR A 51 3.12 19.54 21.99
CA TYR A 51 3.90 20.46 22.81
C TYR A 51 5.39 20.10 22.77
N SER A 52 6.22 21.13 22.81
CA SER A 52 7.66 21.01 23.03
C SER A 52 7.97 20.75 24.50
N GLU A 53 9.21 20.40 24.82
CA GLU A 53 9.65 20.16 26.20
C GLU A 53 9.48 21.37 27.11
N ASN A 54 9.54 22.60 26.57
CA ASN A 54 9.31 23.85 27.33
C ASN A 54 7.80 24.21 27.46
N GLY A 55 6.90 23.36 26.97
CA GLY A 55 5.45 23.56 27.09
C GLY A 55 4.83 24.45 26.01
N SER A 56 5.60 24.89 25.01
CA SER A 56 5.05 25.66 23.89
C SER A 56 4.37 24.75 22.87
N GLU A 57 3.26 25.20 22.28
CA GLU A 57 2.60 24.46 21.19
C GLU A 57 3.51 24.35 19.98
N MET A 58 3.73 23.13 19.51
CA MET A 58 4.57 22.83 18.34
C MET A 58 3.75 22.57 17.08
N ALA A 59 2.63 21.91 17.22
CA ALA A 59 1.75 21.60 16.11
C ALA A 59 0.31 21.40 16.58
N VAL A 60 -0.64 21.72 15.70
CA VAL A 60 -2.06 21.43 15.88
C VAL A 60 -2.55 20.67 14.64
N GLU A 61 -3.18 19.54 14.87
CA GLU A 61 -3.83 18.75 13.83
C GLU A 61 -5.34 18.77 14.06
N ILE A 62 -6.11 18.94 13.00
CA ILE A 62 -7.57 18.88 13.01
C ILE A 62 -7.99 17.73 12.13
N TYR A 63 -8.97 16.96 12.61
CA TYR A 63 -9.45 15.76 11.96
C TYR A 63 -10.93 15.88 11.62
N ASP A 64 -11.33 15.32 10.48
CA ASP A 64 -12.71 15.04 10.14
C ASP A 64 -12.85 13.56 9.80
N GLN A 65 -13.80 12.88 10.47
CA GLN A 65 -14.02 11.44 10.34
C GLN A 65 -12.74 10.60 10.42
N GLN A 66 -11.85 10.95 11.36
CA GLN A 66 -10.51 10.36 11.58
C GLN A 66 -9.46 10.68 10.47
N ASN A 67 -9.81 11.53 9.51
CA ASN A 67 -8.85 12.00 8.52
C ASN A 67 -8.25 13.32 8.95
N LEU A 68 -6.93 13.45 8.78
CA LEU A 68 -6.24 14.72 9.01
C LEU A 68 -6.70 15.73 7.95
N VAL A 69 -7.40 16.79 8.38
CA VAL A 69 -7.87 17.87 7.50
C VAL A 69 -7.02 19.13 7.61
N SER A 70 -6.30 19.31 8.71
CA SER A 70 -5.45 20.47 8.91
C SER A 70 -4.29 20.18 9.84
N ARG A 71 -3.13 20.74 9.55
CA ARG A 71 -1.97 20.72 10.43
C ARG A 71 -1.31 22.09 10.46
N TRP A 72 -1.14 22.63 11.66
CA TRP A 72 -0.35 23.83 11.91
C TRP A 72 0.94 23.44 12.64
N ILE A 73 2.06 24.05 12.29
CA ILE A 73 3.36 23.83 12.93
C ILE A 73 3.90 25.19 13.39
N ALA A 74 4.23 25.31 14.68
CA ALA A 74 4.78 26.52 15.23
C ALA A 74 6.20 26.77 14.68
N GLY A 75 6.42 27.97 14.18
CA GLY A 75 7.78 28.42 13.90
C GLY A 75 8.13 28.83 12.49
N ASN A 76 7.21 29.10 11.58
CA ASN A 76 7.47 29.99 10.45
C ASN A 76 6.51 29.93 9.24
N ASN A 77 5.54 29.07 9.15
CA ASN A 77 4.64 29.15 8.00
C ASN A 77 3.22 28.74 8.37
N PHE A 78 2.28 29.68 8.18
CA PHE A 78 0.89 29.35 7.99
C PHE A 78 0.79 28.61 6.66
N PHE A 79 0.61 27.30 6.69
CA PHE A 79 0.21 26.59 5.49
C PHE A 79 -1.23 26.94 5.20
N LEU A 80 -1.49 27.61 4.09
CA LEU A 80 -2.83 27.75 3.55
C LEU A 80 -3.29 26.38 3.11
N MET A 81 -4.16 25.78 3.89
CA MET A 81 -4.85 24.57 3.48
C MET A 81 -6.06 24.97 2.66
N GLU A 82 -6.06 24.60 1.40
CA GLU A 82 -7.18 24.81 0.50
C GLU A 82 -7.88 23.46 0.27
N VAL A 83 -9.11 23.35 0.76
CA VAL A 83 -9.97 22.22 0.38
C VAL A 83 -10.31 22.34 -1.10
N PHE A 84 -10.03 21.31 -1.84
CA PHE A 84 -10.23 21.26 -3.27
C PHE A 84 -11.30 20.22 -3.63
N THR A 85 -12.26 20.64 -4.44
CA THR A 85 -13.23 19.74 -5.09
C THR A 85 -13.30 20.05 -6.57
N GLU A 86 -13.32 19.02 -7.39
CA GLU A 86 -13.58 19.10 -8.82
C GLU A 86 -14.81 18.26 -9.15
N HIS A 87 -15.66 18.76 -10.03
CA HIS A 87 -16.91 18.09 -10.42
C HIS A 87 -16.89 17.78 -11.92
N PHE A 88 -17.58 16.72 -12.29
CA PHE A 88 -17.91 16.44 -13.68
C PHE A 88 -18.95 17.43 -14.20
N GLY A 89 -19.12 17.49 -15.53
CA GLY A 89 -20.11 18.36 -16.17
C GLY A 89 -21.57 18.04 -15.79
N ASN A 90 -21.85 16.85 -15.23
CA ASN A 90 -23.16 16.48 -14.69
C ASN A 90 -23.34 16.89 -13.19
N GLY A 91 -22.36 17.57 -12.60
CA GLY A 91 -22.37 18.02 -11.21
C GLY A 91 -21.91 16.99 -10.18
N SER A 92 -21.68 15.72 -10.56
CA SER A 92 -21.14 14.73 -9.62
C SER A 92 -19.69 15.04 -9.26
N LEU A 93 -19.29 14.67 -8.03
CA LEU A 93 -17.92 14.87 -7.56
C LEU A 93 -16.94 14.02 -8.40
N LYS A 94 -15.85 14.64 -8.88
CA LYS A 94 -14.81 13.98 -9.65
C LYS A 94 -13.59 13.65 -8.80
N LYS A 95 -13.15 14.60 -7.98
CA LYS A 95 -12.11 14.39 -6.99
C LYS A 95 -12.20 15.40 -5.85
N SER A 96 -11.71 15.01 -4.70
CA SER A 96 -11.59 15.87 -3.53
C SER A 96 -10.30 15.59 -2.78
N GLY A 97 -9.78 16.60 -2.13
CA GLY A 97 -8.58 16.54 -1.32
C GLY A 97 -8.22 17.93 -0.83
N TYR A 98 -6.98 18.14 -0.50
CA TYR A 98 -6.52 19.48 -0.12
C TYR A 98 -5.09 19.74 -0.59
N TYR A 99 -4.82 21.02 -0.80
CA TYR A 99 -3.49 21.54 -1.06
C TYR A 99 -2.94 22.22 0.18
N ILE A 100 -1.64 22.10 0.38
CA ILE A 100 -0.85 22.91 1.28
C ILE A 100 0.25 23.54 0.43
N ASP A 101 0.34 24.87 0.41
CA ASP A 101 1.29 25.62 -0.43
C ASP A 101 1.28 25.13 -1.90
N GLU A 102 0.07 25.08 -2.49
CA GLU A 102 -0.17 24.64 -3.87
C GLU A 102 0.23 23.19 -4.18
N LYS A 103 0.57 22.38 -3.16
CA LYS A 103 0.94 20.98 -3.32
C LYS A 103 -0.13 20.06 -2.71
N MET A 104 -0.38 18.95 -3.39
CA MET A 104 -1.27 17.90 -2.88
C MET A 104 -0.75 17.37 -1.55
N ASN A 105 -1.62 17.29 -0.54
CA ASN A 105 -1.28 16.74 0.77
C ASN A 105 -2.44 15.87 1.30
N GLY A 106 -2.09 14.86 2.12
CA GLY A 106 -3.04 13.94 2.72
C GLY A 106 -3.79 13.08 1.72
N ARG A 107 -5.01 12.70 2.09
CA ARG A 107 -5.87 11.82 1.28
C ARG A 107 -6.53 12.60 0.14
N TRP A 108 -6.48 12.03 -1.04
CA TRP A 108 -7.21 12.46 -2.23
C TRP A 108 -8.13 11.33 -2.70
N SER A 109 -9.41 11.63 -2.85
CA SER A 109 -10.43 10.70 -3.30
C SER A 109 -10.86 11.05 -4.71
N TYR A 110 -10.94 10.06 -5.59
CA TYR A 110 -11.33 10.18 -6.99
C TYR A 110 -12.57 9.35 -7.25
N TYR A 111 -13.50 9.90 -7.99
CA TYR A 111 -14.82 9.31 -8.23
C TYR A 111 -15.10 9.21 -9.72
N ASN A 112 -15.92 8.25 -10.14
CA ASN A 112 -16.45 8.18 -11.49
C ASN A 112 -17.70 9.09 -11.64
N ARG A 113 -18.24 9.15 -12.87
CA ARG A 113 -19.41 9.98 -13.20
C ARG A 113 -20.69 9.54 -12.48
N HIS A 114 -20.72 8.35 -11.91
CA HIS A 114 -21.84 7.80 -11.12
C HIS A 114 -21.65 8.03 -9.62
N ASN A 115 -20.64 8.85 -9.23
CA ASN A 115 -20.27 9.15 -7.84
C ASN A 115 -19.79 7.91 -7.05
N HIS A 116 -19.28 6.88 -7.75
CA HIS A 116 -18.61 5.77 -7.10
C HIS A 116 -17.14 6.14 -6.88
N LEU A 117 -16.63 5.85 -5.69
CA LEU A 117 -15.23 6.01 -5.37
C LEU A 117 -14.39 5.03 -6.18
N GLU A 118 -13.49 5.53 -7.02
CA GLU A 118 -12.59 4.72 -7.84
C GLU A 118 -11.24 4.51 -7.19
N THR A 119 -10.71 5.55 -6.53
CA THR A 119 -9.37 5.44 -5.92
C THR A 119 -9.19 6.45 -4.79
N GLU A 120 -8.47 6.02 -3.76
CA GLU A 120 -7.91 6.87 -2.72
C GLU A 120 -6.39 6.88 -2.83
N ARG A 121 -5.83 8.08 -2.82
CA ARG A 121 -4.40 8.32 -2.97
C ARG A 121 -3.91 9.24 -1.87
N TYR A 122 -2.72 8.97 -1.37
CA TYR A 122 -2.10 9.80 -0.34
C TYR A 122 -0.89 10.52 -0.89
N PHE A 123 -0.75 11.79 -0.49
CA PHE A 123 0.34 12.64 -0.91
C PHE A 123 0.96 13.35 0.29
N PHE A 124 2.24 13.61 0.20
CA PHE A 124 2.95 14.51 1.12
C PHE A 124 3.80 15.48 0.29
N ASN A 125 3.50 16.78 0.43
CA ASN A 125 4.21 17.84 -0.30
C ASN A 125 4.22 17.65 -1.83
N GLY A 126 3.11 17.13 -2.37
CA GLY A 126 2.92 16.84 -3.80
C GLY A 126 3.46 15.48 -4.26
N GLU A 127 4.21 14.78 -3.42
CA GLU A 127 4.77 13.46 -3.75
C GLU A 127 3.85 12.34 -3.25
N PRO A 128 3.69 11.26 -4.01
CA PRO A 128 2.96 10.08 -3.57
C PRO A 128 3.54 9.52 -2.26
N THR A 129 2.65 9.10 -1.35
CA THR A 129 3.02 8.46 -0.08
C THR A 129 1.94 7.50 0.39
N GLY A 130 2.27 6.62 1.33
CA GLY A 130 1.32 5.69 1.92
C GLY A 130 0.72 4.70 0.93
N ILE A 131 -0.40 4.12 1.30
CA ILE A 131 -1.07 3.10 0.49
C ILE A 131 -2.13 3.77 -0.39
N TRP A 132 -2.01 3.61 -1.70
CA TRP A 132 -3.03 3.97 -2.67
C TRP A 132 -3.95 2.78 -2.90
N VAL A 133 -5.24 3.03 -2.96
CA VAL A 133 -6.27 1.99 -3.06
C VAL A 133 -7.15 2.26 -4.25
N TRP A 134 -7.41 1.23 -5.07
CA TRP A 134 -8.37 1.25 -6.17
C TRP A 134 -9.54 0.32 -5.87
N TYR A 135 -10.72 0.77 -6.19
CA TYR A 135 -11.98 0.07 -5.95
C TYR A 135 -12.64 -0.31 -7.28
N ASP A 136 -13.33 -1.42 -7.29
CA ASP A 136 -14.22 -1.81 -8.39
C ASP A 136 -15.60 -1.12 -8.26
N ASP A 137 -16.49 -1.37 -9.22
CA ASP A 137 -17.85 -0.82 -9.23
C ASP A 137 -18.71 -1.30 -8.05
N HIS A 138 -18.31 -2.33 -7.32
CA HIS A 138 -18.95 -2.85 -6.11
C HIS A 138 -18.32 -2.32 -4.83
N HIS A 139 -17.42 -1.32 -4.91
CA HIS A 139 -16.64 -0.76 -3.78
C HIS A 139 -15.72 -1.79 -3.09
N GLN A 140 -15.31 -2.83 -3.82
CA GLN A 140 -14.32 -3.78 -3.31
C GLN A 140 -12.93 -3.36 -3.76
N VAL A 141 -11.96 -3.53 -2.87
CA VAL A 141 -10.55 -3.27 -3.21
C VAL A 141 -10.09 -4.29 -4.23
N HIS A 142 -9.66 -3.82 -5.40
CA HIS A 142 -9.11 -4.69 -6.44
C HIS A 142 -7.61 -4.48 -6.66
N HIS A 143 -7.07 -3.37 -6.16
CA HIS A 143 -5.67 -3.02 -6.36
C HIS A 143 -5.17 -2.13 -5.22
N MET A 144 -3.94 -2.33 -4.76
CA MET A 144 -3.26 -1.46 -3.82
C MET A 144 -1.81 -1.30 -4.21
N GLU A 145 -1.29 -0.09 -4.02
CA GLU A 145 0.13 0.23 -4.15
C GLU A 145 0.62 0.90 -2.87
N ASP A 146 1.76 0.47 -2.35
CA ASP A 146 2.41 1.12 -1.21
C ASP A 146 3.58 1.96 -1.70
N TYR A 147 3.41 3.28 -1.64
CA TYR A 147 4.45 4.26 -2.01
C TYR A 147 5.43 4.55 -0.85
N GLY A 148 5.18 4.01 0.34
CA GLY A 148 6.05 4.21 1.51
C GLY A 148 6.39 5.69 1.75
N ASN A 149 7.65 5.93 2.13
CA ASN A 149 8.18 7.28 2.32
C ASN A 149 9.06 7.77 1.17
N ILE A 150 9.25 6.99 0.09
CA ILE A 150 10.21 7.33 -0.98
C ILE A 150 9.65 6.90 -2.34
N LYS A 151 9.82 7.77 -3.35
CA LYS A 151 9.48 7.58 -4.75
C LYS A 151 9.75 6.16 -5.25
N SER A 152 8.72 5.49 -5.73
CA SER A 152 8.81 4.22 -6.43
C SER A 152 9.32 3.01 -5.61
N ASN A 153 9.34 3.10 -4.29
CA ASN A 153 9.65 1.99 -3.40
C ASN A 153 8.39 1.55 -2.67
N GLY A 154 8.16 0.27 -2.54
CA GLY A 154 7.03 -0.22 -1.77
C GLY A 154 6.54 -1.57 -2.27
N GLN A 155 5.41 -1.99 -1.72
CA GLN A 155 4.73 -3.23 -2.10
C GLN A 155 3.55 -2.92 -3.01
N PHE A 156 3.45 -3.68 -4.08
CA PHE A 156 2.29 -3.72 -4.94
C PHE A 156 1.45 -4.94 -4.57
N ILE A 157 0.15 -4.75 -4.38
CA ILE A 157 -0.80 -5.83 -4.13
C ILE A 157 -1.97 -5.68 -5.10
N GLU A 158 -2.23 -6.71 -5.87
CA GLU A 158 -3.39 -6.83 -6.74
C GLU A 158 -4.36 -7.85 -6.18
N TYR A 159 -5.65 -7.61 -6.35
CA TYR A 159 -6.70 -8.52 -5.89
C TYR A 159 -7.52 -9.05 -7.06
N TYR A 160 -8.05 -10.26 -6.90
CA TYR A 160 -9.15 -10.76 -7.73
C TYR A 160 -10.44 -10.01 -7.40
N LEU A 161 -11.43 -10.08 -8.29
CA LEU A 161 -12.78 -9.53 -8.03
C LEU A 161 -13.45 -10.16 -6.80
N SER A 162 -13.03 -11.35 -6.40
CA SER A 162 -13.46 -12.03 -5.17
C SER A 162 -12.90 -11.40 -3.88
N GLY A 163 -11.98 -10.42 -4.00
CA GLY A 163 -11.26 -9.80 -2.87
C GLY A 163 -10.05 -10.60 -2.38
N GLN A 164 -9.76 -11.76 -2.98
CA GLN A 164 -8.55 -12.53 -2.68
C GLN A 164 -7.33 -11.89 -3.34
N VAL A 165 -6.17 -11.96 -2.68
CA VAL A 165 -4.91 -11.48 -3.25
C VAL A 165 -4.59 -12.27 -4.52
N LYS A 166 -4.33 -11.57 -5.62
CA LYS A 166 -3.94 -12.11 -6.93
C LYS A 166 -2.43 -12.07 -7.14
N GLN A 167 -1.80 -10.98 -6.72
CA GLN A 167 -0.36 -10.76 -6.85
C GLN A 167 0.18 -9.91 -5.71
N THR A 168 1.39 -10.21 -5.29
CA THR A 168 2.24 -9.33 -4.48
C THR A 168 3.59 -9.17 -5.15
N SER A 169 4.16 -7.97 -5.08
CA SER A 169 5.50 -7.68 -5.62
C SER A 169 6.13 -6.53 -4.85
N SER A 170 7.45 -6.52 -4.81
CA SER A 170 8.23 -5.45 -4.18
C SER A 170 8.96 -4.64 -5.24
N TYR A 171 9.00 -3.33 -5.05
CA TYR A 171 9.67 -2.38 -5.93
C TYR A 171 10.75 -1.59 -5.20
N ASN A 172 11.81 -1.29 -5.90
CA ASN A 172 12.88 -0.40 -5.46
C ASN A 172 13.27 0.53 -6.62
N ASN A 173 13.15 1.86 -6.42
CA ASN A 173 13.37 2.87 -7.46
C ASN A 173 12.64 2.59 -8.79
N GLY A 174 11.38 2.11 -8.70
CA GLY A 174 10.54 1.79 -9.86
C GLY A 174 10.84 0.46 -10.54
N ASN A 175 11.83 -0.28 -10.06
CA ASN A 175 12.16 -1.60 -10.56
C ASN A 175 11.58 -2.68 -9.64
N LEU A 176 11.12 -3.79 -10.22
CA LEU A 176 10.84 -5.00 -9.46
C LEU A 176 12.13 -5.44 -8.77
N ASP A 177 12.12 -5.44 -7.43
CA ASP A 177 13.27 -5.80 -6.60
C ASP A 177 12.79 -6.37 -5.28
N GLY A 178 13.07 -7.62 -5.02
CA GLY A 178 12.59 -8.37 -3.86
C GLY A 178 11.58 -9.45 -4.22
N MET A 179 10.74 -9.81 -3.25
CA MET A 179 9.79 -10.92 -3.37
C MET A 179 8.70 -10.63 -4.38
N TYR A 180 8.34 -11.67 -5.14
CA TYR A 180 7.23 -11.68 -6.07
C TYR A 180 6.42 -12.96 -5.86
N ALA A 181 5.10 -12.84 -5.79
CA ALA A 181 4.20 -13.99 -5.76
C ALA A 181 2.89 -13.69 -6.50
N THR A 182 2.36 -14.70 -7.19
CA THR A 182 0.98 -14.73 -7.65
C THR A 182 0.23 -15.85 -6.94
N TYR A 183 -1.09 -15.70 -6.86
CA TYR A 183 -1.94 -16.61 -6.11
C TYR A 183 -3.06 -17.15 -7.02
N HIS A 184 -3.57 -18.32 -6.72
CA HIS A 184 -4.83 -18.82 -7.25
C HIS A 184 -6.00 -18.12 -6.54
N GLU A 185 -7.20 -18.15 -7.12
CA GLU A 185 -8.40 -17.55 -6.50
C GLU A 185 -8.76 -18.16 -5.13
N ASN A 186 -8.29 -19.38 -4.85
CA ASN A 186 -8.44 -20.02 -3.54
C ASN A 186 -7.42 -19.53 -2.49
N GLY A 187 -6.59 -18.51 -2.82
CA GLY A 187 -5.60 -17.90 -1.96
C GLY A 187 -4.27 -18.66 -1.83
N LYS A 188 -4.14 -19.83 -2.46
CA LYS A 188 -2.86 -20.57 -2.46
C LYS A 188 -1.88 -19.95 -3.46
N VAL A 189 -0.60 -20.00 -3.12
CA VAL A 189 0.48 -19.54 -4.02
C VAL A 189 0.43 -20.33 -5.33
N LYS A 190 0.47 -19.61 -6.46
CA LYS A 190 0.59 -20.14 -7.81
C LYS A 190 2.02 -20.08 -8.32
N LEU A 191 2.67 -18.95 -8.17
CA LEU A 191 4.05 -18.72 -8.59
C LEU A 191 4.73 -17.87 -7.53
N SER A 192 5.97 -18.19 -7.17
CA SER A 192 6.77 -17.35 -6.27
C SER A 192 8.24 -17.37 -6.63
N GLY A 193 8.92 -16.28 -6.38
CA GLY A 193 10.34 -16.09 -6.60
C GLY A 193 10.81 -14.72 -6.19
N GLN A 194 11.96 -14.32 -6.68
CA GLN A 194 12.53 -13.01 -6.43
C GLN A 194 12.91 -12.32 -7.72
N TYR A 195 12.83 -11.01 -7.72
CA TYR A 195 13.42 -10.14 -8.73
C TYR A 195 14.59 -9.36 -8.14
N SER A 196 15.56 -9.06 -8.97
CA SER A 196 16.58 -8.05 -8.73
C SER A 196 16.67 -7.14 -9.95
N ASN A 197 16.36 -5.86 -9.77
CA ASN A 197 16.36 -4.86 -10.84
C ASN A 197 15.62 -5.32 -12.12
N ASN A 198 14.34 -5.72 -11.99
CA ASN A 198 13.47 -6.26 -13.06
C ASN A 198 13.90 -7.59 -13.66
N ARG A 199 14.89 -8.29 -13.10
CA ARG A 199 15.35 -9.59 -13.58
C ARG A 199 15.03 -10.67 -12.55
N GLN A 200 14.56 -11.82 -13.02
CA GLN A 200 14.36 -12.98 -12.15
C GLN A 200 15.70 -13.40 -11.55
N GLU A 201 15.69 -13.70 -10.25
CA GLU A 201 16.86 -14.11 -9.48
C GLU A 201 16.50 -15.26 -8.53
N GLY A 202 17.43 -16.21 -8.34
CA GLY A 202 17.25 -17.31 -7.40
C GLY A 202 16.21 -18.34 -7.83
N VAL A 203 15.59 -18.98 -6.86
CA VAL A 203 14.65 -20.10 -7.08
C VAL A 203 13.23 -19.58 -7.30
N TRP A 204 12.61 -20.07 -8.38
CA TRP A 204 11.21 -19.85 -8.72
C TRP A 204 10.43 -21.15 -8.62
N SER A 205 9.24 -21.08 -8.04
CA SER A 205 8.37 -22.24 -7.82
C SER A 205 7.00 -21.99 -8.42
N LEU A 206 6.51 -22.94 -9.22
CA LEU A 206 5.15 -22.96 -9.75
C LEU A 206 4.37 -24.07 -9.05
N LEU A 207 3.20 -23.75 -8.50
CA LEU A 207 2.33 -24.68 -7.78
C LEU A 207 0.94 -24.72 -8.44
N ASP A 208 0.26 -25.85 -8.30
CA ASP A 208 -1.11 -26.00 -8.73
C ASP A 208 -2.12 -25.44 -7.69
N GLU A 209 -3.42 -25.50 -7.98
CA GLU A 209 -4.49 -25.02 -7.11
C GLU A 209 -4.60 -25.81 -5.77
N ASN A 210 -4.01 -27.01 -5.70
CA ASN A 210 -3.92 -27.80 -4.47
C ASN A 210 -2.71 -27.44 -3.63
N GLY A 211 -1.80 -26.61 -4.18
CA GLY A 211 -0.53 -26.24 -3.56
C GLY A 211 0.59 -27.27 -3.80
N GLN A 212 0.43 -28.17 -4.77
CA GLN A 212 1.47 -29.12 -5.15
C GLN A 212 2.47 -28.47 -6.12
N LEU A 213 3.76 -28.78 -5.93
CA LEU A 213 4.81 -28.31 -6.84
C LEU A 213 4.64 -28.92 -8.23
N GLY A 214 4.51 -28.06 -9.23
CA GLY A 214 4.54 -28.43 -10.65
C GLY A 214 5.92 -28.23 -11.26
N ARG A 215 6.62 -27.15 -10.87
CA ARG A 215 7.93 -26.81 -11.44
C ARG A 215 8.77 -25.98 -10.47
N VAL A 216 10.08 -26.22 -10.49
CA VAL A 216 11.10 -25.39 -9.82
C VAL A 216 12.17 -25.03 -10.84
N GLU A 217 12.51 -23.74 -10.89
CA GLU A 217 13.47 -23.15 -11.80
C GLU A 217 14.45 -22.30 -11.02
N THR A 218 15.71 -22.26 -11.45
CA THR A 218 16.70 -21.35 -10.88
C THR A 218 17.14 -20.35 -11.93
N TYR A 219 17.10 -19.07 -11.57
CA TYR A 219 17.49 -17.96 -12.43
C TYR A 219 18.68 -17.21 -11.86
N SER A 220 19.50 -16.67 -12.74
CA SER A 220 20.51 -15.68 -12.44
C SER A 220 20.46 -14.58 -13.50
N ASN A 221 20.30 -13.32 -13.07
CA ASN A 221 20.18 -12.16 -13.96
C ASN A 221 19.09 -12.30 -15.05
N GLY A 222 17.98 -13.00 -14.79
CA GLY A 222 16.88 -13.24 -15.71
C GLY A 222 17.08 -14.40 -16.68
N LEU A 223 18.21 -15.13 -16.60
CA LEU A 223 18.49 -16.32 -17.40
C LEU A 223 18.30 -17.56 -16.54
N LEU A 224 17.78 -18.63 -17.14
CA LEU A 224 17.79 -19.95 -16.48
C LEU A 224 19.24 -20.35 -16.24
N ASP A 225 19.63 -20.48 -14.98
CA ASP A 225 20.99 -20.86 -14.56
C ASP A 225 20.90 -21.60 -13.23
N GLY A 226 21.15 -22.92 -13.28
CA GLY A 226 21.06 -23.80 -12.11
C GLY A 226 20.05 -24.93 -12.29
N GLN A 227 19.48 -25.40 -11.20
CA GLN A 227 18.58 -26.54 -11.21
C GLN A 227 17.22 -26.24 -11.83
N TRP A 228 16.73 -27.21 -12.60
CA TRP A 228 15.40 -27.19 -13.17
C TRP A 228 14.71 -28.54 -12.89
N LYS A 229 13.48 -28.50 -12.31
CA LYS A 229 12.70 -29.70 -11.96
C LYS A 229 11.26 -29.55 -12.39
N HIS A 230 10.68 -30.59 -12.92
CA HIS A 230 9.27 -30.73 -13.17
C HIS A 230 8.71 -31.92 -12.40
N PHE A 231 7.49 -31.79 -11.90
CA PHE A 231 6.87 -32.78 -11.04
C PHE A 231 5.65 -33.41 -11.70
N HIS A 232 5.38 -34.67 -11.40
CA HIS A 232 4.12 -35.34 -11.66
C HIS A 232 3.04 -34.84 -10.72
N LEU A 233 1.75 -35.08 -11.04
CA LEU A 233 0.63 -34.74 -10.18
C LEU A 233 0.63 -35.48 -8.82
N ASN A 234 1.38 -36.57 -8.69
CA ASN A 234 1.57 -37.25 -7.41
C ASN A 234 2.69 -36.64 -6.56
N GLY A 235 3.34 -35.55 -7.04
CA GLY A 235 4.41 -34.83 -6.34
C GLY A 235 5.82 -35.42 -6.57
N GLN A 236 5.94 -36.54 -7.29
CA GLN A 236 7.27 -37.07 -7.63
C GLN A 236 7.87 -36.31 -8.82
N ILE A 237 9.21 -36.32 -8.88
CA ILE A 237 9.95 -35.69 -10.01
C ILE A 237 9.60 -36.43 -11.29
N LYS A 238 9.17 -35.68 -12.31
CA LYS A 238 8.94 -36.18 -13.67
C LYS A 238 10.20 -36.12 -14.51
N PHE A 239 10.93 -35.02 -14.40
CA PHE A 239 12.25 -34.89 -14.97
C PHE A 239 13.04 -33.75 -14.30
N GLN A 240 14.36 -33.83 -14.35
CA GLN A 240 15.24 -32.81 -13.80
C GLN A 240 16.54 -32.70 -14.58
N GLY A 241 17.17 -31.56 -14.49
CA GLY A 241 18.45 -31.27 -15.08
C GLY A 241 18.98 -29.90 -14.63
N LYS A 242 19.93 -29.39 -15.37
CA LYS A 242 20.51 -28.07 -15.13
C LYS A 242 20.49 -27.23 -16.39
N TYR A 243 20.35 -25.95 -16.20
CA TYR A 243 20.61 -24.93 -17.21
C TYR A 243 21.87 -24.14 -16.85
N ALA A 244 22.56 -23.66 -17.87
CA ALA A 244 23.57 -22.62 -17.79
C ALA A 244 23.27 -21.59 -18.89
N ASN A 245 22.94 -20.32 -18.49
CA ASN A 245 22.62 -19.25 -19.42
C ASN A 245 21.52 -19.62 -20.46
N ASN A 246 20.39 -20.20 -20.02
CA ASN A 246 19.26 -20.68 -20.82
C ASN A 246 19.54 -21.93 -21.67
N GLU A 247 20.72 -22.51 -21.61
CA GLU A 247 21.06 -23.76 -22.33
C GLU A 247 21.06 -24.95 -21.39
N ARG A 248 20.55 -26.09 -21.85
CA ARG A 248 20.64 -27.33 -21.08
C ARG A 248 22.11 -27.74 -20.95
N THR A 249 22.47 -28.20 -19.75
CA THR A 249 23.83 -28.69 -19.48
C THR A 249 23.83 -29.88 -18.56
N GLY A 250 24.87 -30.72 -18.70
CA GLY A 250 25.06 -31.94 -17.89
C GLY A 250 23.97 -32.98 -18.13
N GLN A 251 23.74 -33.82 -17.14
CA GLN A 251 22.79 -34.92 -17.24
C GLN A 251 21.37 -34.44 -16.97
N TRP A 252 20.41 -34.83 -17.85
CA TRP A 252 18.98 -34.72 -17.69
C TRP A 252 18.40 -36.10 -17.52
N VAL A 253 17.50 -36.30 -16.53
CA VAL A 253 16.91 -37.58 -16.18
C VAL A 253 15.40 -37.47 -16.12
N TRP A 254 14.68 -38.42 -16.70
CA TRP A 254 13.24 -38.57 -16.69
C TRP A 254 12.82 -39.75 -15.82
N TYR A 255 11.76 -39.61 -15.09
CA TYR A 255 11.26 -40.59 -14.14
C TYR A 255 9.80 -40.94 -14.44
N ASP A 256 9.41 -42.17 -14.12
CA ASP A 256 8.01 -42.60 -14.13
C ASP A 256 7.25 -42.13 -12.87
N LEU A 257 5.97 -42.53 -12.76
CA LEU A 257 5.13 -42.17 -11.58
C LEU A 257 5.56 -42.86 -10.30
N ASP A 258 6.40 -43.91 -10.36
CA ASP A 258 6.94 -44.64 -9.23
C ASP A 258 8.34 -44.11 -8.83
N GLY A 259 8.88 -43.16 -9.62
CA GLY A 259 10.20 -42.54 -9.40
C GLY A 259 11.37 -43.33 -9.97
N ASN A 260 11.13 -44.31 -10.84
CA ASN A 260 12.22 -45.03 -11.52
C ASN A 260 12.71 -44.23 -12.74
N ASP A 261 13.98 -44.27 -12.99
CA ASP A 261 14.60 -43.68 -14.19
C ASP A 261 14.07 -44.35 -15.45
N THR A 262 13.54 -43.56 -16.37
CA THR A 262 13.05 -44.06 -17.66
C THR A 262 13.92 -43.67 -18.82
N HIS A 263 14.64 -42.57 -18.72
CA HIS A 263 15.47 -42.02 -19.79
C HIS A 263 16.48 -41.01 -19.22
N SER A 264 17.64 -40.89 -19.85
CA SER A 264 18.63 -39.84 -19.54
C SER A 264 19.35 -39.36 -20.79
N GLU A 265 19.67 -38.06 -20.82
CA GLU A 265 20.44 -37.41 -21.88
C GLU A 265 21.57 -36.57 -21.25
N ILE A 266 22.65 -36.37 -21.98
CA ILE A 266 23.79 -35.50 -21.59
C ILE A 266 23.90 -34.39 -22.62
N TYR A 267 23.86 -33.14 -22.13
CA TYR A 267 23.96 -31.91 -22.91
C TYR A 267 25.31 -31.22 -22.65
#